data_8f83f9b833e29d7734617940015356c1
#
_entry.id   8f83f9b833e29d7734617940015356c1
#
_cell.length_a   1.000
_cell.length_b   1.000
_cell.length_c   1.000
_cell.angle_alpha   90.00
_cell.angle_beta   90.00
_cell.angle_gamma   90.00
#
_symmetry.space_group_name_H-M   'P 1'
#
loop_
_entity.id
_entity.type
_entity.pdbx_description
1 polymer ?
#
loop_
_entity_poly.entity_id
_entity_poly.type
_entity_poly.pdbx_seq_one_letter_code
_entity_poly.pdbx_strand_id
1 'polypeptide(L)'
;MGKDVIIACDFAEKTEVLDFLSAFTDRKPFIKIGMELFYAEGADIVRELKRRGHKIFLDLKLHDIPNTVKKTMRVLSALDIDMCNVHAGGTIAMMQAAKEGLTREDGTRPLLIAVTQLTSTDSNSLKKELLIDKPMDEVVACYAKNAEIAGLDGVVCSPLESGKIHAVCGNGFLTVTPGVRFADGAVGDQKRVATPADAKALGSDYIVVGRPITAAADPVVAYERCLNDFVG
;
A
#
# COMPACT_ATOMS: atom_id res chain seq x y z
N MET A 1 -0.25 8.15 -14.09
CA MET A 1 0.11 6.74 -13.86
C MET A 1 -1.11 5.89 -14.12
N GLY A 2 -0.95 4.68 -14.70
CA GLY A 2 -2.06 3.76 -14.95
C GLY A 2 -2.45 3.00 -13.68
N LYS A 3 -3.68 2.44 -13.67
CA LYS A 3 -4.14 1.52 -12.62
C LYS A 3 -3.31 0.23 -12.63
N ASP A 4 -3.06 -0.37 -11.46
CA ASP A 4 -2.38 -1.66 -11.36
C ASP A 4 -2.85 -2.46 -10.12
N VAL A 5 -2.61 -3.76 -10.14
CA VAL A 5 -2.92 -4.71 -9.06
C VAL A 5 -1.63 -5.10 -8.34
N ILE A 6 -1.60 -4.89 -7.03
CA ILE A 6 -0.48 -5.24 -6.16
C ILE A 6 -0.84 -6.50 -5.38
N ILE A 7 -0.06 -7.58 -5.52
CA ILE A 7 -0.26 -8.80 -4.74
C ILE A 7 0.36 -8.63 -3.35
N ALA A 8 -0.43 -8.76 -2.29
CA ALA A 8 0.10 -8.78 -0.92
C ALA A 8 0.73 -10.15 -0.63
N CYS A 9 2.06 -10.20 -0.66
CA CYS A 9 2.86 -11.40 -0.36
C CYS A 9 3.11 -11.47 1.16
N ASP A 10 2.03 -11.74 1.91
CA ASP A 10 2.08 -11.88 3.37
C ASP A 10 2.40 -13.36 3.70
N PHE A 11 3.64 -13.79 3.40
CA PHE A 11 4.21 -15.11 3.67
C PHE A 11 5.16 -15.01 4.86
N ALA A 12 5.31 -16.11 5.60
CA ALA A 12 6.20 -16.17 6.76
C ALA A 12 7.68 -16.31 6.38
N GLU A 13 7.96 -17.01 5.26
CA GLU A 13 9.31 -17.39 4.85
C GLU A 13 9.61 -17.08 3.39
N LYS A 14 10.89 -16.87 3.10
CA LYS A 14 11.41 -16.63 1.75
C LYS A 14 11.06 -17.73 0.75
N THR A 15 11.14 -18.96 1.16
CA THR A 15 10.86 -20.13 0.28
C THR A 15 9.41 -20.09 -0.22
N GLU A 16 8.46 -19.81 0.65
CA GLU A 16 7.04 -19.74 0.29
C GLU A 16 6.75 -18.66 -0.76
N VAL A 17 7.28 -17.45 -0.57
CA VAL A 17 7.07 -16.37 -1.53
C VAL A 17 7.75 -16.64 -2.86
N LEU A 18 8.93 -17.27 -2.86
CA LEU A 18 9.65 -17.59 -4.08
C LEU A 18 8.93 -18.69 -4.87
N ASP A 19 8.42 -19.72 -4.19
CA ASP A 19 7.64 -20.80 -4.80
C ASP A 19 6.31 -20.26 -5.37
N PHE A 20 5.59 -19.45 -4.62
CA PHE A 20 4.38 -18.77 -5.09
C PHE A 20 4.65 -17.95 -6.36
N LEU A 21 5.69 -17.12 -6.36
CA LEU A 21 6.01 -16.25 -7.50
C LEU A 21 6.59 -17.02 -8.71
N SER A 22 7.04 -18.25 -8.53
CA SER A 22 7.52 -19.09 -9.64
C SER A 22 6.40 -19.45 -10.64
N ALA A 23 5.14 -19.45 -10.21
CA ALA A 23 3.99 -19.66 -11.08
C ALA A 23 3.77 -18.54 -12.11
N PHE A 24 4.29 -17.34 -11.85
CA PHE A 24 4.12 -16.15 -12.72
C PHE A 24 5.27 -16.07 -13.76
N THR A 25 5.20 -16.86 -14.82
CA THR A 25 6.24 -16.95 -15.87
C THR A 25 6.17 -15.79 -16.84
N ASP A 26 4.97 -15.47 -17.34
CA ASP A 26 4.75 -14.55 -18.46
C ASP A 26 4.71 -13.08 -18.00
N ARG A 27 4.29 -12.84 -16.78
CA ARG A 27 4.20 -11.51 -16.19
C ARG A 27 4.79 -11.50 -14.79
N LYS A 28 5.62 -10.51 -14.49
CA LYS A 28 6.11 -10.27 -13.13
C LYS A 28 5.14 -9.32 -12.42
N PRO A 29 4.30 -9.79 -11.48
CA PRO A 29 3.37 -8.93 -10.78
C PRO A 29 4.07 -7.88 -9.94
N PHE A 30 3.40 -6.73 -9.73
CA PHE A 30 3.76 -5.80 -8.68
C PHE A 30 3.37 -6.43 -7.34
N ILE A 31 4.30 -6.53 -6.41
CA ILE A 31 4.11 -7.23 -5.13
C ILE A 31 4.32 -6.30 -3.95
N LYS A 32 3.57 -6.54 -2.86
CA LYS A 32 3.77 -5.90 -1.57
C LYS A 32 4.50 -6.86 -0.63
N ILE A 33 5.60 -6.40 -0.06
CA ILE A 33 6.29 -7.06 1.06
C ILE A 33 5.88 -6.36 2.35
N GLY A 34 5.22 -7.09 3.24
CA GLY A 34 4.80 -6.60 4.55
C GLY A 34 5.87 -6.76 5.62
N MET A 35 5.52 -6.35 6.85
CA MET A 35 6.43 -6.38 8.00
C MET A 35 6.89 -7.80 8.34
N GLU A 36 5.99 -8.79 8.31
CA GLU A 36 6.32 -10.18 8.68
C GLU A 36 7.49 -10.71 7.86
N LEU A 37 7.35 -10.78 6.55
CA LEU A 37 8.39 -11.28 5.65
C LEU A 37 9.66 -10.42 5.70
N PHE A 38 9.52 -9.09 5.77
CA PHE A 38 10.69 -8.21 5.82
C PHE A 38 11.49 -8.36 7.13
N TYR A 39 10.83 -8.49 8.27
CA TYR A 39 11.53 -8.68 9.55
C TYR A 39 12.10 -10.09 9.70
N ALA A 40 11.50 -11.11 9.07
CA ALA A 40 12.06 -12.45 9.05
C ALA A 40 13.32 -12.55 8.17
N GLU A 41 13.30 -11.96 6.96
CA GLU A 41 14.29 -12.18 5.90
C GLU A 41 15.23 -10.98 5.66
N GLY A 42 14.93 -9.82 6.24
CA GLY A 42 15.71 -8.60 6.07
C GLY A 42 15.64 -8.03 4.64
N ALA A 43 16.63 -7.18 4.32
CA ALA A 43 16.72 -6.53 3.02
C ALA A 43 17.05 -7.48 1.86
N ASP A 44 17.53 -8.67 2.15
CA ASP A 44 17.96 -9.62 1.12
C ASP A 44 16.79 -10.18 0.31
N ILE A 45 15.62 -10.34 0.92
CA ILE A 45 14.42 -10.73 0.18
C ILE A 45 14.01 -9.66 -0.85
N VAL A 46 14.13 -8.38 -0.50
CA VAL A 46 13.84 -7.27 -1.41
C VAL A 46 14.79 -7.30 -2.62
N ARG A 47 16.10 -7.44 -2.38
CA ARG A 47 17.12 -7.52 -3.43
C ARG A 47 16.90 -8.73 -4.35
N GLU A 48 16.55 -9.88 -3.77
CA GLU A 48 16.26 -11.10 -4.52
C GLU A 48 15.07 -10.90 -5.47
N LEU A 49 13.96 -10.37 -4.97
CA LEU A 49 12.74 -10.15 -5.74
C LEU A 49 12.91 -9.04 -6.80
N LYS A 50 13.68 -8.00 -6.51
CA LYS A 50 14.10 -7.00 -7.52
C LYS A 50 14.92 -7.64 -8.64
N ARG A 51 15.89 -8.51 -8.31
CA ARG A 51 16.68 -9.26 -9.30
C ARG A 51 15.82 -10.15 -10.20
N ARG A 52 14.69 -10.66 -9.69
CA ARG A 52 13.71 -11.45 -10.47
C ARG A 52 12.79 -10.58 -11.33
N GLY A 53 12.92 -9.25 -11.27
CA GLY A 53 12.19 -8.30 -12.11
C GLY A 53 10.86 -7.83 -11.55
N HIS A 54 10.55 -8.09 -10.27
CA HIS A 54 9.34 -7.60 -9.64
C HIS A 54 9.42 -6.12 -9.29
N LYS A 55 8.31 -5.38 -9.46
CA LYS A 55 8.09 -4.13 -8.76
C LYS A 55 7.73 -4.43 -7.31
N ILE A 56 8.22 -3.61 -6.37
CA ILE A 56 8.05 -3.84 -4.94
C ILE A 56 7.43 -2.62 -4.25
N PHE A 57 6.29 -2.83 -3.60
CA PHE A 57 5.77 -1.97 -2.56
C PHE A 57 6.24 -2.50 -1.20
N LEU A 58 7.16 -1.80 -0.54
CA LEU A 58 7.65 -2.15 0.79
C LEU A 58 6.76 -1.49 1.85
N ASP A 59 5.89 -2.30 2.47
CA ASP A 59 4.78 -1.87 3.33
C ASP A 59 5.16 -2.01 4.82
N LEU A 60 6.06 -1.15 5.32
CA LEU A 60 6.55 -1.16 6.70
C LEU A 60 5.89 -0.13 7.61
N LYS A 61 5.13 0.80 7.06
CA LYS A 61 4.32 1.79 7.80
C LYS A 61 5.13 2.57 8.85
N LEU A 62 6.27 3.16 8.43
CA LEU A 62 7.15 3.85 9.38
C LEU A 62 6.41 4.96 10.14
N HIS A 63 6.62 4.97 11.45
CA HIS A 63 6.04 5.96 12.35
C HIS A 63 6.97 6.18 13.55
N ASP A 64 7.74 7.26 13.52
CA ASP A 64 8.70 7.64 14.55
C ASP A 64 8.98 9.14 14.46
N ILE A 65 9.85 9.69 15.31
CA ILE A 65 10.27 11.09 15.20
C ILE A 65 10.91 11.37 13.82
N PRO A 66 10.80 12.60 13.29
CA PRO A 66 11.20 12.93 11.91
C PRO A 66 12.63 12.49 11.55
N ASN A 67 13.60 12.69 12.43
CA ASN A 67 15.00 12.33 12.16
C ASN A 67 15.23 10.81 12.02
N THR A 68 14.55 9.99 12.83
CA THR A 68 14.59 8.52 12.72
C THR A 68 14.01 8.06 11.41
N VAL A 69 12.82 8.58 11.05
CA VAL A 69 12.16 8.23 9.80
C VAL A 69 13.02 8.66 8.60
N LYS A 70 13.60 9.87 8.60
CA LYS A 70 14.52 10.34 7.55
C LYS A 70 15.69 9.38 7.35
N LYS A 71 16.37 8.97 8.42
CA LYS A 71 17.51 8.05 8.34
C LYS A 71 17.10 6.67 7.83
N THR A 72 15.97 6.16 8.29
CA THR A 72 15.43 4.87 7.84
C THR A 72 15.06 4.91 6.35
N MET A 73 14.40 5.97 5.90
CA MET A 73 14.05 6.15 4.48
C MET A 73 15.28 6.22 3.58
N ARG A 74 16.40 6.79 4.04
CA ARG A 74 17.67 6.75 3.31
C ARG A 74 18.18 5.32 3.12
N VAL A 75 18.03 4.47 4.11
CA VAL A 75 18.37 3.03 3.98
C VAL A 75 17.46 2.36 2.97
N LEU A 76 16.15 2.63 3.02
CA LEU A 76 15.18 2.04 2.08
C LEU A 76 15.39 2.51 0.64
N SER A 77 15.82 3.76 0.43
CA SER A 77 16.08 4.29 -0.91
C SER A 77 17.17 3.52 -1.68
N ALA A 78 18.08 2.87 -0.95
CA ALA A 78 19.16 2.04 -1.53
C ALA A 78 18.70 0.64 -1.94
N LEU A 79 17.46 0.22 -1.63
CA LEU A 79 16.94 -1.11 -1.96
C LEU A 79 16.27 -1.20 -3.34
N ASP A 80 16.27 -0.10 -4.10
CA ASP A 80 15.64 -0.01 -5.43
C ASP A 80 14.15 -0.42 -5.45
N ILE A 81 13.45 -0.15 -4.37
CA ILE A 81 11.99 -0.37 -4.28
C ILE A 81 11.23 0.62 -5.14
N ASP A 82 9.99 0.29 -5.51
CA ASP A 82 9.16 1.13 -6.37
C ASP A 82 8.17 1.98 -5.57
N MET A 83 7.77 1.52 -4.38
CA MET A 83 6.85 2.22 -3.48
C MET A 83 7.16 1.87 -2.02
N CYS A 84 6.98 2.83 -1.10
CA CYS A 84 6.98 2.58 0.34
C CYS A 84 6.00 3.51 1.06
N ASN A 85 5.82 3.30 2.35
CA ASN A 85 4.85 4.07 3.13
C ASN A 85 5.33 4.49 4.52
N VAL A 86 4.61 5.48 5.04
CA VAL A 86 4.64 5.93 6.44
C VAL A 86 3.20 6.00 6.97
N HIS A 87 3.01 6.28 8.25
CA HIS A 87 1.69 6.67 8.79
C HIS A 87 1.48 8.18 8.69
N ALA A 88 0.31 8.63 8.21
CA ALA A 88 -0.06 10.05 8.17
C ALA A 88 -0.22 10.67 9.58
N GLY A 89 -0.57 9.86 10.58
CA GLY A 89 -0.62 10.26 11.98
C GLY A 89 0.71 10.75 12.56
N GLY A 90 1.84 10.51 11.87
CA GLY A 90 3.17 11.00 12.26
C GLY A 90 3.41 12.50 12.01
N THR A 91 2.42 13.24 11.54
CA THR A 91 2.45 14.67 11.23
C THR A 91 3.12 15.02 9.90
N ILE A 92 2.88 16.26 9.44
CA ILE A 92 3.50 16.80 8.21
C ILE A 92 5.03 16.79 8.30
N ALA A 93 5.58 17.17 9.45
CA ALA A 93 7.04 17.23 9.64
C ALA A 93 7.71 15.86 9.48
N MET A 94 7.10 14.80 10.01
CA MET A 94 7.61 13.42 9.84
C MET A 94 7.53 12.98 8.37
N MET A 95 6.42 13.26 7.70
CA MET A 95 6.23 12.91 6.28
C MET A 95 7.20 13.66 5.36
N GLN A 96 7.46 14.95 5.62
CA GLN A 96 8.48 15.73 4.91
C GLN A 96 9.88 15.15 5.10
N ALA A 97 10.22 14.79 6.34
CA ALA A 97 11.50 14.15 6.67
C ALA A 97 11.64 12.78 5.98
N ALA A 98 10.54 12.02 5.88
CA ALA A 98 10.49 10.76 5.13
C ALA A 98 10.84 10.98 3.65
N LYS A 99 10.18 11.95 3.01
CA LYS A 99 10.44 12.31 1.60
C LYS A 99 11.88 12.73 1.39
N GLU A 100 12.41 13.61 2.25
CA GLU A 100 13.80 14.05 2.18
C GLU A 100 14.78 12.87 2.28
N GLY A 101 14.55 11.96 3.24
CA GLY A 101 15.40 10.77 3.41
C GLY A 101 15.33 9.80 2.24
N LEU A 102 14.16 9.67 1.60
CA LEU A 102 13.92 8.75 0.48
C LEU A 102 14.48 9.27 -0.86
N THR A 103 14.63 10.59 -1.00
CA THR A 103 15.16 11.22 -2.22
C THR A 103 16.66 10.99 -2.35
N ARG A 104 17.09 10.39 -3.45
CA ARG A 104 18.50 10.12 -3.77
C ARG A 104 19.21 11.39 -4.21
N GLU A 105 20.53 11.34 -4.31
CA GLU A 105 21.36 12.49 -4.74
C GLU A 105 21.03 13.00 -6.16
N ASP A 106 20.59 12.10 -7.04
CA ASP A 106 20.14 12.43 -8.39
C ASP A 106 18.70 12.99 -8.46
N GLY A 107 18.05 13.20 -7.32
CA GLY A 107 16.68 13.68 -7.20
C GLY A 107 15.59 12.61 -7.42
N THR A 108 15.95 11.38 -7.77
CA THR A 108 14.98 10.28 -7.94
C THR A 108 14.57 9.70 -6.59
N ARG A 109 13.39 9.12 -6.54
CA ARG A 109 12.91 8.35 -5.37
C ARG A 109 11.78 7.40 -5.78
N PRO A 110 11.54 6.32 -5.01
CA PRO A 110 10.32 5.55 -5.13
C PRO A 110 9.09 6.38 -4.74
N LEU A 111 7.91 5.88 -5.09
CA LEU A 111 6.65 6.47 -4.60
C LEU A 111 6.59 6.39 -3.08
N LEU A 112 6.25 7.51 -2.44
CA LEU A 112 6.03 7.61 -1.00
C LEU A 112 4.57 7.92 -0.71
N ILE A 113 3.89 7.03 -0.02
CA ILE A 113 2.48 7.18 0.33
C ILE A 113 2.29 7.12 1.85
N ALA A 114 1.17 7.68 2.35
CA ALA A 114 0.88 7.66 3.78
C ALA A 114 -0.37 6.84 4.08
N VAL A 115 -0.33 5.99 5.10
CA VAL A 115 -1.51 5.29 5.62
C VAL A 115 -2.37 6.30 6.39
N THR A 116 -3.62 6.49 5.96
CA THR A 116 -4.58 7.38 6.62
C THR A 116 -5.11 6.75 7.90
N GLN A 117 -6.08 5.85 7.78
CA GLN A 117 -6.56 5.02 8.87
C GLN A 117 -6.61 3.56 8.41
N LEU A 118 -6.28 2.64 9.30
CA LEU A 118 -6.33 1.21 8.99
C LEU A 118 -7.78 0.79 8.71
N THR A 119 -7.97 -0.12 7.76
CA THR A 119 -9.31 -0.64 7.40
C THR A 119 -9.98 -1.43 8.54
N SER A 120 -9.23 -1.81 9.57
CA SER A 120 -9.71 -2.41 10.81
C SER A 120 -10.22 -1.39 11.83
N THR A 121 -9.84 -0.10 11.72
CA THR A 121 -10.29 0.97 12.62
C THR A 121 -11.74 1.34 12.28
N ASP A 122 -12.60 1.28 13.27
CA ASP A 122 -13.98 1.77 13.20
C ASP A 122 -14.17 3.09 13.96
N SER A 123 -15.36 3.69 13.84
CA SER A 123 -15.68 4.97 14.49
C SER A 123 -15.61 4.92 16.00
N ASN A 124 -15.85 3.76 16.64
CA ASN A 124 -15.76 3.61 18.07
C ASN A 124 -14.30 3.63 18.55
N SER A 125 -13.42 2.86 17.89
CA SER A 125 -11.97 2.86 18.17
C SER A 125 -11.35 4.24 17.88
N LEU A 126 -11.78 4.90 16.79
CA LEU A 126 -11.33 6.25 16.46
C LEU A 126 -11.63 7.24 17.60
N LYS A 127 -12.85 7.19 18.14
CA LYS A 127 -13.27 8.11 19.20
C LYS A 127 -12.72 7.73 20.57
N LYS A 128 -12.80 6.45 20.97
CA LYS A 128 -12.50 6.04 22.35
C LYS A 128 -11.03 5.72 22.59
N GLU A 129 -10.34 5.18 21.59
CA GLU A 129 -8.95 4.71 21.75
C GLU A 129 -7.97 5.72 21.18
N LEU A 130 -8.27 6.31 20.02
CA LEU A 130 -7.44 7.34 19.40
C LEU A 130 -7.82 8.77 19.84
N LEU A 131 -8.93 8.94 20.58
CA LEU A 131 -9.43 10.21 21.10
C LEU A 131 -9.72 11.24 20.00
N ILE A 132 -10.10 10.79 18.81
CA ILE A 132 -10.45 11.63 17.66
C ILE A 132 -11.97 11.67 17.55
N ASP A 133 -12.59 12.76 18.02
CA ASP A 133 -14.05 12.97 17.96
C ASP A 133 -14.46 13.66 16.65
N LYS A 134 -14.22 12.98 15.54
CA LYS A 134 -14.56 13.39 14.18
C LYS A 134 -15.06 12.19 13.38
N PRO A 135 -15.93 12.38 12.37
CA PRO A 135 -16.26 11.33 11.41
C PRO A 135 -15.02 10.76 10.71
N MET A 136 -15.01 9.44 10.46
CA MET A 136 -13.88 8.75 9.84
C MET A 136 -13.47 9.39 8.50
N ASP A 137 -14.44 9.76 7.70
CA ASP A 137 -14.22 10.33 6.37
C ASP A 137 -13.60 11.74 6.41
N GLU A 138 -13.87 12.53 7.46
CA GLU A 138 -13.20 13.81 7.71
C GLU A 138 -11.74 13.60 8.13
N VAL A 139 -11.50 12.62 9.00
CA VAL A 139 -10.15 12.28 9.47
C VAL A 139 -9.28 11.77 8.31
N VAL A 140 -9.82 10.89 7.49
CA VAL A 140 -9.12 10.37 6.29
C VAL A 140 -8.80 11.51 5.31
N ALA A 141 -9.76 12.40 5.04
CA ALA A 141 -9.55 13.56 4.16
C ALA A 141 -8.49 14.53 4.71
N CYS A 142 -8.51 14.79 6.02
CA CYS A 142 -7.51 15.62 6.69
C CYS A 142 -6.10 15.00 6.59
N TYR A 143 -5.97 13.70 6.83
CA TYR A 143 -4.70 12.99 6.74
C TYR A 143 -4.17 12.93 5.30
N ALA A 144 -5.05 12.75 4.32
CA ALA A 144 -4.69 12.83 2.91
C ALA A 144 -4.17 14.22 2.53
N LYS A 145 -4.85 15.27 3.00
CA LYS A 145 -4.41 16.66 2.77
C LYS A 145 -3.07 16.97 3.43
N ASN A 146 -2.83 16.47 4.64
CA ASN A 146 -1.54 16.60 5.31
C ASN A 146 -0.42 15.88 4.54
N ALA A 147 -0.69 14.70 3.97
CA ALA A 147 0.26 13.96 3.14
C ALA A 147 0.56 14.71 1.83
N GLU A 148 -0.45 15.31 1.19
CA GLU A 148 -0.27 16.16 0.02
C GLU A 148 0.59 17.40 0.34
N ILE A 149 0.29 18.11 1.44
CA ILE A 149 1.08 19.26 1.91
C ILE A 149 2.55 18.87 2.18
N ALA A 150 2.77 17.67 2.72
CA ALA A 150 4.11 17.13 2.92
C ALA A 150 4.82 16.76 1.60
N GLY A 151 4.09 16.76 0.47
CA GLY A 151 4.59 16.46 -0.86
C GLY A 151 4.78 14.97 -1.13
N LEU A 152 3.96 14.13 -0.50
CA LEU A 152 3.87 12.70 -0.80
C LEU A 152 3.08 12.48 -2.11
N ASP A 153 3.18 11.27 -2.66
CA ASP A 153 2.58 10.92 -3.94
C ASP A 153 1.13 10.42 -3.81
N GLY A 154 0.71 10.02 -2.60
CA GLY A 154 -0.61 9.48 -2.37
C GLY A 154 -0.80 8.93 -0.96
N VAL A 155 -1.87 8.16 -0.79
CA VAL A 155 -2.24 7.55 0.48
C VAL A 155 -2.72 6.10 0.32
N VAL A 156 -2.62 5.34 1.43
CA VAL A 156 -3.36 4.09 1.62
C VAL A 156 -4.69 4.41 2.31
N CYS A 157 -5.80 4.00 1.71
CA CYS A 157 -7.15 4.24 2.20
C CYS A 157 -8.10 3.09 1.80
N SER A 158 -9.33 3.11 2.27
CA SER A 158 -10.37 2.21 1.76
C SER A 158 -10.78 2.59 0.33
N PRO A 159 -11.17 1.63 -0.54
CA PRO A 159 -11.76 1.96 -1.84
C PRO A 159 -12.92 2.97 -1.75
N LEU A 160 -13.73 2.88 -0.68
CA LEU A 160 -14.87 3.78 -0.41
C LEU A 160 -14.47 5.26 -0.20
N GLU A 161 -13.19 5.52 0.06
CA GLU A 161 -12.65 6.84 0.37
C GLU A 161 -11.94 7.48 -0.85
N SER A 162 -11.63 6.71 -1.91
CA SER A 162 -10.83 7.16 -3.06
C SER A 162 -11.41 8.41 -3.73
N GLY A 163 -12.70 8.41 -4.04
CA GLY A 163 -13.35 9.56 -4.69
C GLY A 163 -13.30 10.84 -3.84
N LYS A 164 -13.44 10.73 -2.50
CA LYS A 164 -13.32 11.87 -1.59
C LYS A 164 -11.89 12.41 -1.52
N ILE A 165 -10.90 11.52 -1.52
CA ILE A 165 -9.49 11.91 -1.52
C ILE A 165 -9.14 12.66 -2.81
N HIS A 166 -9.58 12.17 -3.97
CA HIS A 166 -9.38 12.86 -5.25
C HIS A 166 -10.09 14.23 -5.29
N ALA A 167 -11.25 14.35 -4.65
CA ALA A 167 -11.96 15.62 -4.57
C ALA A 167 -11.19 16.68 -3.74
N VAL A 168 -10.43 16.27 -2.70
CA VAL A 168 -9.70 17.22 -1.82
C VAL A 168 -8.24 17.40 -2.20
N CYS A 169 -7.59 16.41 -2.83
CA CYS A 169 -6.16 16.43 -3.19
C CYS A 169 -5.92 16.46 -4.71
N GLY A 170 -6.97 16.35 -5.52
CA GLY A 170 -6.87 16.28 -6.99
C GLY A 170 -6.58 14.86 -7.51
N ASN A 171 -6.91 14.65 -8.79
CA ASN A 171 -6.81 13.33 -9.45
C ASN A 171 -5.37 12.82 -9.67
N GLY A 172 -4.37 13.64 -9.43
CA GLY A 172 -2.95 13.23 -9.49
C GLY A 172 -2.41 12.63 -8.20
N PHE A 173 -3.18 12.73 -7.09
CA PHE A 173 -2.80 12.20 -5.79
C PHE A 173 -3.28 10.75 -5.67
N LEU A 174 -2.35 9.80 -5.56
CA LEU A 174 -2.62 8.37 -5.68
C LEU A 174 -3.41 7.80 -4.50
N THR A 175 -4.32 6.89 -4.80
CA THR A 175 -5.02 6.06 -3.82
C THR A 175 -4.61 4.60 -3.99
N VAL A 176 -4.06 4.00 -2.92
CA VAL A 176 -3.66 2.58 -2.85
C VAL A 176 -4.60 1.89 -1.86
N THR A 177 -5.42 0.98 -2.35
CA THR A 177 -6.58 0.49 -1.60
C THR A 177 -6.51 -1.01 -1.31
N PRO A 178 -6.24 -1.40 -0.04
CA PRO A 178 -6.41 -2.77 0.44
C PRO A 178 -7.88 -3.09 0.73
N GLY A 179 -8.14 -4.34 1.16
CA GLY A 179 -9.50 -4.77 1.50
C GLY A 179 -10.34 -5.18 0.30
N VAL A 180 -9.68 -5.52 -0.81
CA VAL A 180 -10.35 -5.97 -2.04
C VAL A 180 -10.58 -7.48 -1.99
N ARG A 181 -11.80 -7.91 -2.36
CA ARG A 181 -12.25 -9.31 -2.39
C ARG A 181 -13.08 -9.56 -3.65
N PHE A 182 -13.08 -10.79 -4.13
CA PHE A 182 -14.05 -11.18 -5.16
C PHE A 182 -15.46 -11.27 -4.56
N ALA A 183 -16.49 -11.04 -5.36
CA ALA A 183 -17.88 -11.09 -4.90
C ALA A 183 -18.29 -12.48 -4.38
N ASP A 184 -17.67 -13.54 -4.88
CA ASP A 184 -17.84 -14.94 -4.51
C ASP A 184 -16.86 -15.41 -3.42
N GLY A 185 -16.05 -14.50 -2.87
CA GLY A 185 -15.00 -14.81 -1.89
C GLY A 185 -15.39 -14.52 -0.44
N ALA A 186 -14.65 -15.10 0.51
CA ALA A 186 -14.81 -14.84 1.93
C ALA A 186 -14.35 -13.43 2.31
N VAL A 187 -15.16 -12.73 3.12
CA VAL A 187 -14.85 -11.36 3.61
C VAL A 187 -13.63 -11.35 4.55
N GLY A 188 -13.47 -12.37 5.39
CA GLY A 188 -12.38 -12.51 6.35
C GLY A 188 -12.39 -11.44 7.44
N ASP A 189 -11.22 -10.90 7.76
CA ASP A 189 -10.97 -9.91 8.82
C ASP A 189 -11.21 -8.44 8.40
N GLN A 190 -11.57 -8.20 7.12
CA GLN A 190 -11.79 -6.85 6.60
C GLN A 190 -13.23 -6.38 6.88
N LYS A 191 -13.38 -5.18 7.46
CA LYS A 191 -14.70 -4.58 7.76
C LYS A 191 -15.24 -3.72 6.60
N ARG A 192 -14.34 -3.23 5.72
CA ARG A 192 -14.66 -2.32 4.61
C ARG A 192 -14.12 -2.93 3.31
N VAL A 193 -14.91 -3.76 2.65
CA VAL A 193 -14.53 -4.51 1.44
C VAL A 193 -15.20 -3.96 0.19
N ALA A 194 -14.53 -4.11 -0.95
CA ALA A 194 -15.03 -3.82 -2.28
C ALA A 194 -14.51 -4.89 -3.26
N THR A 195 -15.22 -5.11 -4.37
CA THR A 195 -14.67 -5.92 -5.47
C THR A 195 -13.64 -5.13 -6.29
N PRO A 196 -12.80 -5.79 -7.11
CA PRO A 196 -11.92 -5.07 -8.03
C PRO A 196 -12.69 -4.10 -8.94
N ALA A 197 -13.85 -4.51 -9.46
CA ALA A 197 -14.70 -3.66 -10.28
C ALA A 197 -15.27 -2.46 -9.51
N ASP A 198 -15.71 -2.67 -8.25
CA ASP A 198 -16.14 -1.56 -7.38
C ASP A 198 -14.99 -0.59 -7.10
N ALA A 199 -13.81 -1.08 -6.79
CA ALA A 199 -12.62 -0.25 -6.54
C ALA A 199 -12.26 0.59 -7.80
N LYS A 200 -12.40 0.00 -9.00
CA LYS A 200 -12.27 0.72 -10.27
C LYS A 200 -13.29 1.84 -10.40
N ALA A 201 -14.57 1.54 -10.15
CA ALA A 201 -15.67 2.50 -10.25
C ALA A 201 -15.56 3.63 -9.21
N LEU A 202 -15.06 3.32 -8.01
CA LEU A 202 -14.81 4.27 -6.92
C LEU A 202 -13.55 5.13 -7.12
N GLY A 203 -12.76 4.85 -8.16
CA GLY A 203 -11.62 5.67 -8.55
C GLY A 203 -10.29 5.29 -7.90
N SER A 204 -10.14 4.08 -7.35
CA SER A 204 -8.84 3.60 -6.86
C SER A 204 -7.79 3.57 -7.98
N ASP A 205 -6.54 3.97 -7.67
CA ASP A 205 -5.42 3.93 -8.63
C ASP A 205 -4.67 2.60 -8.53
N TYR A 206 -4.51 2.07 -7.33
CA TYR A 206 -3.95 0.74 -7.08
C TYR A 206 -4.84 -0.03 -6.12
N ILE A 207 -5.01 -1.34 -6.38
CA ILE A 207 -5.62 -2.25 -5.41
C ILE A 207 -4.56 -3.19 -4.83
N VAL A 208 -4.67 -3.49 -3.52
CA VAL A 208 -3.81 -4.46 -2.85
C VAL A 208 -4.63 -5.69 -2.51
N VAL A 209 -4.30 -6.81 -3.12
CA VAL A 209 -5.04 -8.07 -3.03
C VAL A 209 -4.14 -9.17 -2.45
N GLY A 210 -4.53 -9.74 -1.32
CA GLY A 210 -3.81 -10.84 -0.66
C GLY A 210 -4.49 -12.20 -0.92
N ARG A 211 -5.09 -12.77 0.11
CA ARG A 211 -5.70 -14.12 0.10
C ARG A 211 -6.57 -14.47 -1.12
N PRO A 212 -7.35 -13.56 -1.74
CA PRO A 212 -8.06 -13.88 -2.98
C PRO A 212 -7.16 -14.37 -4.12
N ILE A 213 -5.87 -14.00 -4.09
CA ILE A 213 -4.85 -14.46 -5.06
C ILE A 213 -3.95 -15.50 -4.40
N THR A 214 -3.38 -15.21 -3.22
CA THR A 214 -2.33 -16.04 -2.61
C THR A 214 -2.84 -17.39 -2.10
N ALA A 215 -4.14 -17.51 -1.79
CA ALA A 215 -4.79 -18.77 -1.37
C ALA A 215 -5.70 -19.37 -2.45
N ALA A 216 -5.66 -18.84 -3.69
CA ALA A 216 -6.42 -19.42 -4.79
C ALA A 216 -5.82 -20.76 -5.26
N ALA A 217 -6.67 -21.65 -5.77
CA ALA A 217 -6.22 -22.91 -6.35
C ALA A 217 -5.28 -22.67 -7.57
N ASP A 218 -5.54 -21.60 -8.33
CA ASP A 218 -4.66 -21.08 -9.39
C ASP A 218 -4.47 -19.59 -9.16
N PRO A 219 -3.30 -19.17 -8.60
CA PRO A 219 -3.03 -17.78 -8.32
C PRO A 219 -2.84 -16.92 -9.56
N VAL A 220 -2.39 -17.50 -10.69
CA VAL A 220 -2.22 -16.76 -11.94
C VAL A 220 -3.58 -16.38 -12.51
N VAL A 221 -4.51 -17.33 -12.59
CA VAL A 221 -5.90 -17.09 -13.04
C VAL A 221 -6.59 -16.07 -12.13
N ALA A 222 -6.41 -16.17 -10.81
CA ALA A 222 -6.99 -15.21 -9.86
C ALA A 222 -6.42 -13.80 -10.05
N TYR A 223 -5.13 -13.68 -10.30
CA TYR A 223 -4.48 -12.39 -10.59
C TYR A 223 -4.96 -11.78 -11.91
N GLU A 224 -5.03 -12.57 -12.98
CA GLU A 224 -5.55 -12.10 -14.27
C GLU A 224 -7.01 -11.66 -14.17
N ARG A 225 -7.85 -12.37 -13.39
CA ARG A 225 -9.20 -11.92 -13.07
C ARG A 225 -9.21 -10.54 -12.42
N CYS A 226 -8.36 -10.32 -11.41
CA CYS A 226 -8.22 -9.00 -10.77
C CYS A 226 -7.83 -7.91 -11.77
N LEU A 227 -6.87 -8.20 -12.66
CA LEU A 227 -6.42 -7.25 -13.68
C LEU A 227 -7.55 -6.90 -14.65
N ASN A 228 -8.28 -7.90 -15.15
CA ASN A 228 -9.39 -7.68 -16.07
C ASN A 228 -10.50 -6.84 -15.43
N ASP A 229 -10.86 -7.14 -14.18
CA ASP A 229 -11.93 -6.43 -13.46
C ASP A 229 -11.52 -4.99 -13.07
N PHE A 230 -10.24 -4.78 -12.75
CA PHE A 230 -9.77 -3.49 -12.24
C PHE A 230 -9.13 -2.60 -13.29
N VAL A 231 -8.22 -3.13 -14.11
CA VAL A 231 -7.52 -2.37 -15.15
C VAL A 231 -8.36 -2.32 -16.43
N GLY A 232 -8.91 -3.45 -16.85
CA GLY A 232 -9.91 -3.62 -17.92
C GLY A 232 -9.36 -3.62 -19.28
#